data_b9f072f9075e76e300ad1fecd551fef7
#
_entry.id   b9f072f9075e76e300ad1fecd551fef7
#
_cell.length_a   1.000
_cell.length_b   1.000
_cell.length_c   1.000
_cell.angle_alpha   90.00
_cell.angle_beta   90.00
_cell.angle_gamma   90.00
#
_symmetry.space_group_name_H-M   'P 1'
#
loop_
_entity.id
_entity.type
_entity.pdbx_description
1 polymer ?
#
loop_
_entity_poly.entity_id
_entity_poly.type
_entity_poly.pdbx_seq_one_letter_code
_entity_poly.pdbx_strand_id
1 'polypeptide(L)'
;VGTYEIIMEGIVTIGPNEAGFVITRSTLNRNGLFITSGLYDSGYSGVMAGALHVNGGPAYIKRGTRVGQFLLFKAESLNQYAGSYGSGSLHDVQYEGTVN
;
A
#
# COMPACT_ATOMS: atom_id res chain seq x y z
N VAL A 1 -17.70 3.87 8.71
CA VAL A 1 -17.60 2.41 8.55
C VAL A 1 -17.55 2.08 7.08
N GLY A 2 -16.61 1.23 6.70
CA GLY A 2 -16.46 0.81 5.31
C GLY A 2 -15.01 0.61 4.94
N THR A 3 -14.78 0.42 3.65
CA THR A 3 -13.43 0.21 3.11
C THR A 3 -13.16 1.30 2.09
N TYR A 4 -12.00 1.91 2.21
CA TYR A 4 -11.62 3.05 1.39
C TYR A 4 -10.23 2.83 0.83
N GLU A 5 -9.98 3.37 -0.36
CA GLU A 5 -8.62 3.37 -0.88
C GLU A 5 -7.80 4.43 -0.15
N ILE A 6 -6.59 4.08 0.24
CA ILE A 6 -5.66 5.02 0.83
C ILE A 6 -4.40 5.06 -0.01
N ILE A 7 -3.95 6.26 -0.31
CA ILE A 7 -2.76 6.49 -1.13
C ILE A 7 -1.71 7.11 -0.24
N MET A 8 -0.54 6.51 -0.22
CA MET A 8 0.54 6.98 0.63
C MET A 8 1.42 7.97 -0.14
N GLU A 9 1.98 8.91 0.58
CA GLU A 9 2.86 9.90 -0.02
C GLU A 9 4.22 9.29 -0.34
N GLY A 10 4.87 9.83 -1.35
CA GLY A 10 6.20 9.43 -1.73
C GLY A 10 6.21 8.23 -2.67
N ILE A 11 7.39 7.90 -3.09
CA ILE A 11 7.61 6.81 -4.03
C ILE A 11 8.50 5.77 -3.36
N VAL A 12 8.14 4.51 -3.53
CA VAL A 12 8.98 3.42 -3.09
C VAL A 12 9.57 2.73 -4.31
N THR A 13 10.83 2.38 -4.22
CA THR A 13 11.51 1.62 -5.27
C THR A 13 12.06 0.34 -4.64
N ILE A 14 11.65 -0.78 -5.17
CA ILE A 14 12.05 -2.07 -4.65
C ILE A 14 13.21 -2.59 -5.52
N GLY A 15 14.34 -2.81 -4.87
CA GLY A 15 15.53 -3.29 -5.55
C GLY A 15 15.48 -4.77 -5.89
N PRO A 16 16.52 -5.26 -6.57
CA PRO A 16 16.60 -6.69 -6.87
C PRO A 16 16.70 -7.50 -5.58
N ASN A 17 16.03 -8.64 -5.56
CA ASN A 17 16.00 -9.55 -4.41
C ASN A 17 15.45 -8.91 -3.15
N GLU A 18 14.56 -7.94 -3.32
CA GLU A 18 13.85 -7.31 -2.23
C GLU A 18 12.36 -7.41 -2.47
N ALA A 19 11.61 -7.38 -1.41
CA ALA A 19 10.16 -7.30 -1.45
C ALA A 19 9.69 -6.60 -0.19
N GLY A 20 8.48 -6.07 -0.22
CA GLY A 20 7.97 -5.40 0.96
C GLY A 20 6.48 -5.25 0.95
N PHE A 21 5.96 -4.89 2.10
CA PHE A 21 4.54 -4.62 2.24
C PHE A 21 4.31 -3.67 3.40
N VAL A 22 3.12 -3.10 3.44
CA VAL A 22 2.75 -2.14 4.47
C VAL A 22 2.02 -2.85 5.59
N ILE A 23 2.43 -2.59 6.81
CA ILE A 23 1.67 -3.01 7.99
C ILE A 23 1.07 -1.79 8.66
N THR A 24 -0.06 -1.97 9.29
CA THR A 24 -0.77 -0.89 9.95
C THR A 24 -0.06 -0.48 11.22
N ARG A 25 -0.03 0.81 11.46
CA ARG A 25 0.48 1.34 12.71
C ARG A 25 -0.37 0.88 13.89
N SER A 26 0.26 0.52 15.00
CA SER A 26 -0.45 -0.05 16.14
C SER A 26 -1.56 0.86 16.70
N THR A 27 -1.35 2.16 16.65
CA THR A 27 -2.37 3.10 17.11
C THR A 27 -3.66 2.98 16.31
N LEU A 28 -3.55 2.82 15.01
CA LEU A 28 -4.72 2.62 14.16
C LEU A 28 -5.37 1.28 14.43
N ASN A 29 -4.57 0.23 14.52
CA ASN A 29 -5.08 -1.11 14.81
C ASN A 29 -5.93 -1.13 16.08
N ARG A 30 -5.46 -0.48 17.12
CA ARG A 30 -6.15 -0.45 18.41
C ARG A 30 -7.47 0.32 18.35
N ASN A 31 -7.64 1.14 17.33
CA ASN A 31 -8.85 1.91 17.13
C ASN A 31 -9.77 1.33 16.06
N GLY A 32 -9.54 0.11 15.66
CA GLY A 32 -10.40 -0.54 14.67
C GLY A 32 -10.15 -0.09 13.24
N LEU A 33 -9.00 0.48 12.98
CA LEU A 33 -8.60 0.93 11.66
C LEU A 33 -7.41 0.09 11.20
N PHE A 34 -7.49 -0.49 10.04
CA PHE A 34 -6.34 -1.23 9.55
C PHE A 34 -6.24 -1.16 8.04
N ILE A 35 -5.02 -1.35 7.56
CA ILE A 35 -4.69 -1.26 6.15
C ILE A 35 -4.28 -2.64 5.66
N THR A 36 -4.81 -3.00 4.52
CA THR A 36 -4.31 -4.17 3.79
C THR A 36 -3.62 -3.66 2.53
N SER A 37 -2.46 -4.20 2.25
CA SER A 37 -1.75 -3.88 1.03
C SER A 37 -1.32 -5.17 0.35
N GLY A 38 -1.03 -5.08 -0.93
CA GLY A 38 -0.40 -6.17 -1.63
C GLY A 38 1.08 -6.23 -1.33
N LEU A 39 1.73 -7.24 -1.86
CA LEU A 39 3.17 -7.36 -1.79
C LEU A 39 3.78 -6.53 -2.92
N TYR A 40 4.79 -5.76 -2.57
CA TYR A 40 5.55 -4.99 -3.56
C TYR A 40 6.79 -5.79 -3.92
N ASP A 41 6.83 -6.27 -5.15
CA ASP A 41 7.90 -7.14 -5.65
C ASP A 41 9.07 -6.33 -6.16
N SER A 42 10.20 -7.02 -6.38
CA SER A 42 11.37 -6.39 -6.97
C SER A 42 11.03 -5.76 -8.31
N GLY A 43 11.58 -4.58 -8.54
CA GLY A 43 11.35 -3.83 -9.77
C GLY A 43 10.18 -2.86 -9.70
N TYR A 44 9.37 -2.92 -8.66
CA TYR A 44 8.31 -1.94 -8.49
C TYR A 44 8.89 -0.58 -8.14
N SER A 45 8.40 0.45 -8.80
CA SER A 45 8.73 1.83 -8.45
C SER A 45 7.48 2.69 -8.64
N GLY A 46 7.04 3.34 -7.60
CA GLY A 46 5.86 4.16 -7.68
C GLY A 46 5.27 4.44 -6.30
N VAL A 47 4.09 5.02 -6.28
CA VAL A 47 3.38 5.28 -5.04
C VAL A 47 2.79 3.99 -4.48
N MET A 48 2.65 3.95 -3.18
CA MET A 48 1.98 2.85 -2.51
C MET A 48 0.52 3.20 -2.27
N ALA A 49 -0.32 2.20 -2.34
CA ALA A 49 -1.72 2.34 -2.04
C ALA A 49 -2.24 1.06 -1.40
N GLY A 50 -3.33 1.17 -0.71
CA GLY A 50 -3.94 0.01 -0.06
C GLY A 50 -5.39 0.28 0.26
N ALA A 51 -5.98 -0.63 0.99
CA ALA A 51 -7.34 -0.48 1.46
C ALA A 51 -7.32 -0.14 2.95
N LEU A 52 -8.01 0.92 3.31
CA LEU A 52 -8.21 1.28 4.71
C LEU A 52 -9.58 0.77 5.13
N HIS A 53 -9.58 -0.06 6.16
CA HIS A 53 -10.81 -0.65 6.70
C HIS A 53 -11.17 0.08 7.99
N VAL A 54 -12.39 0.59 8.02
CA VAL A 54 -12.91 1.36 9.16
C VAL A 54 -14.05 0.57 9.79
N ASN A 55 -13.80 -0.05 10.92
CA ASN A 55 -14.76 -0.95 11.54
C ASN A 55 -15.48 -0.38 12.77
N GLY A 56 -14.89 0.54 13.47
CA GLY A 56 -15.36 0.96 14.76
C GLY A 56 -16.21 2.22 14.79
N GLY A 57 -16.72 2.66 13.68
CA GLY A 57 -17.46 3.92 13.60
C GLY A 57 -16.65 4.97 12.88
N PRO A 58 -17.13 6.20 12.80
CA PRO A 58 -16.45 7.22 12.03
C PRO A 58 -15.05 7.52 12.57
N ALA A 59 -14.13 7.74 11.64
CA ALA A 59 -12.76 8.08 11.98
C ALA A 59 -12.37 9.32 11.21
N TYR A 60 -11.52 10.13 11.79
CA TYR A 60 -10.95 11.28 11.15
C TYR A 60 -9.45 11.11 11.07
N ILE A 61 -8.93 11.09 9.86
CA ILE A 61 -7.50 10.97 9.62
C ILE A 61 -7.06 12.18 8.82
N LYS A 62 -6.22 12.98 9.44
CA LYS A 62 -5.71 14.16 8.78
C LYS A 62 -4.69 13.75 7.72
N ARG A 63 -4.71 14.44 6.60
CA ARG A 63 -3.72 14.25 5.55
C ARG A 63 -2.31 14.41 6.12
N GLY A 64 -1.41 13.52 5.75
CA GLY A 64 -0.05 13.52 6.26
C GLY A 64 0.15 12.71 7.53
N THR A 65 -0.92 12.13 8.07
CA THR A 65 -0.81 11.26 9.25
C THR A 65 -0.07 9.98 8.89
N ARG A 66 0.81 9.55 9.76
CA ARG A 66 1.46 8.25 9.60
C ARG A 66 0.48 7.15 9.93
N VAL A 67 0.17 6.33 8.96
CA VAL A 67 -0.85 5.28 9.11
C VAL A 67 -0.26 3.88 9.16
N GLY A 68 0.94 3.72 8.63
CA GLY A 68 1.55 2.41 8.56
C GLY A 68 3.05 2.48 8.47
N GLN A 69 3.63 1.33 8.28
CA GLN A 69 5.06 1.15 8.20
C GLN A 69 5.36 0.20 7.05
N PHE A 70 6.31 0.56 6.23
CA PHE A 70 6.73 -0.32 5.14
C PHE A 70 7.81 -1.25 5.64
N LEU A 71 7.58 -2.55 5.50
CA LEU A 71 8.58 -3.56 5.82
C LEU A 71 9.24 -4.00 4.54
N LEU A 72 10.54 -3.81 4.49
CA LEU A 72 11.36 -4.24 3.36
C LEU A 72 12.22 -5.42 3.83
N PHE A 73 12.23 -6.46 3.06
CA PHE A 73 13.02 -7.63 3.39
C PHE A 73 13.67 -8.20 2.14
N LYS A 74 14.71 -8.99 2.34
CA LYS A 74 15.36 -9.66 1.23
C LYS A 74 14.54 -10.87 0.84
N ALA A 75 14.30 -10.98 -0.45
CA ALA A 75 13.54 -12.10 -0.99
C ALA A 75 14.10 -12.44 -2.35
N GLU A 76 14.43 -13.70 -2.53
CA GLU A 76 14.80 -14.16 -3.85
C GLU A 76 13.54 -14.17 -4.71
N SER A 77 13.56 -13.35 -5.74
CA SER A 77 12.40 -13.19 -6.59
C SER A 77 12.54 -14.05 -7.82
N LEU A 78 11.55 -14.88 -8.06
CA LEU A 78 11.49 -15.66 -9.29
C LEU A 78 11.05 -14.81 -10.47
N ASN A 79 10.29 -13.77 -10.18
CA ASN A 79 9.77 -12.86 -11.19
C ASN A 79 9.90 -11.44 -10.69
N GLN A 80 10.28 -10.54 -11.59
CA GLN A 80 10.24 -9.13 -11.31
C GLN A 80 8.82 -8.62 -11.53
N TYR A 81 8.54 -7.48 -10.94
CA TYR A 81 7.27 -6.83 -11.17
C TYR A 81 7.13 -6.49 -12.66
N ALA A 82 6.08 -6.96 -13.27
CA ALA A 82 5.79 -6.74 -14.69
C ALA A 82 4.41 -6.10 -14.91
N GLY A 83 3.80 -5.64 -13.85
CA GLY A 83 2.49 -4.99 -13.93
C GLY A 83 2.61 -3.54 -14.39
N SER A 84 1.48 -2.88 -14.46
CA SER A 84 1.38 -1.52 -14.98
C SER A 84 1.28 -0.45 -13.89
N TYR A 85 1.13 -0.86 -12.63
CA TYR A 85 1.14 0.11 -11.54
C TYR A 85 2.55 0.63 -11.31
N GLY A 86 2.65 1.85 -10.84
CA GLY A 86 3.93 2.40 -10.45
C GLY A 86 4.77 2.91 -11.59
N SER A 87 4.20 3.14 -12.75
CA SER A 87 4.96 3.69 -13.89
C SER A 87 5.22 5.18 -13.74
N GLY A 88 4.65 5.81 -12.73
CA GLY A 88 4.83 7.23 -12.46
C GLY A 88 4.73 7.53 -10.98
N SER A 89 4.70 8.82 -10.65
CA SER A 89 4.62 9.25 -9.26
C SER A 89 3.20 9.44 -8.76
N LEU A 90 2.22 9.24 -9.63
CA LEU A 90 0.81 9.33 -9.28
C LEU A 90 0.23 7.95 -9.17
N HIS A 91 -0.84 7.84 -8.41
CA HIS A 91 -1.54 6.58 -8.27
C HIS A 91 -2.21 6.22 -9.61
N ASP A 92 -1.98 4.99 -10.04
CA ASP A 92 -2.54 4.49 -11.28
C ASP A 92 -3.92 3.89 -11.02
N VAL A 93 -4.85 4.20 -11.90
CA VAL A 93 -6.18 3.59 -11.89
C VAL A 93 -6.24 2.62 -13.06
N GLN A 94 -6.29 1.35 -12.75
CA GLN A 94 -6.18 0.29 -13.75
C GLN A 94 -7.52 -0.27 -14.17
N TYR A 95 -8.56 -0.03 -13.42
CA TYR A 95 -9.84 -0.64 -13.67
C TYR A 95 -10.95 0.34 -13.33
N GLU A 96 -12.06 0.15 -13.99
CA GLU A 96 -13.27 0.93 -13.75
C GLU A 96 -14.41 -0.04 -13.52
N GLY A 97 -14.35 -0.71 -12.37
CA GLY A 97 -15.34 -1.71 -12.02
C GLY A 97 -15.04 -3.10 -12.54
N THR A 98 -13.88 -3.30 -13.15
CA THR A 98 -13.45 -4.60 -13.63
C THR A 98 -12.13 -4.96 -12.97
N VAL A 99 -12.05 -6.18 -12.44
CA VAL A 99 -10.84 -6.68 -11.80
C VAL A 99 -10.11 -7.56 -12.80
N ASN A 100 -8.84 -7.30 -12.95
CA ASN A 100 -7.97 -8.09 -13.81
C ASN A 100 -7.18 -9.10 -13.00
#